data_71894753b8ddb86ec4e683b310d6f9e3
#
_entry.id   71894753b8ddb86ec4e683b310d6f9e3
#
_cell.length_a   1.000
_cell.length_b   1.000
_cell.length_c   1.000
_cell.angle_alpha   90.00
_cell.angle_beta   90.00
_cell.angle_gamma   90.00
#
_symmetry.space_group_name_H-M   'P 1'
#
loop_
_entity.id
_entity.type
_entity.pdbx_description
1 polymer ?
#
loop_
_entity_poly.entity_id
_entity_poly.type
_entity_poly.pdbx_seq_one_letter_code
_entity_poly.pdbx_strand_id
1 'polypeptide(L)'
;MEPLGYQQRREPMKVEQNFEVVYDFSNLCAAYRAARKGKRWKDAVAKVESNALEAVTVLQKELSEGTYKPGNYHEFYVFEPKKRLIQTNSIKDKIVQHAFCDNILYPVLSRPFILDNYGSQVGKGTHFGLDRLRDFMREYYRKHGSADGWVLKADVRHYFASIRHDILKRDVNRLLTDPRSQALSDAIIDSTPGNVGIPIGNQSSQVYALLYLNELDHFVKEVLHVRYYGRYMDDFYLISEDKEALREAWRKIEQLLAPRGLELNQKTQIFPLRNGLDFLGFHTYLTDTGKVIRKVRRSSKDRMRRKLRKYAVMYENGAMTRKQIEESYQSWRAHASHGQCRSLITKYDAVCASIFERSVTSNHAAEDQQPSCPGKGQRYEHQILRRPHRICDR
;
A
#
# COMPACT_ATOMS: atom_id res chain seq x y z
N MET A 1 -31.62 22.66 10.01
CA MET A 1 -30.96 22.66 8.69
C MET A 1 -31.05 21.25 8.17
N GLU A 2 -31.90 21.02 7.19
CA GLU A 2 -32.03 19.71 6.56
C GLU A 2 -30.71 19.34 5.88
N PRO A 3 -30.32 18.06 5.89
CA PRO A 3 -29.15 17.61 5.17
C PRO A 3 -29.38 17.86 3.68
N LEU A 4 -28.40 18.50 3.02
CA LEU A 4 -28.36 18.76 1.59
C LEU A 4 -28.82 17.49 0.86
N GLY A 5 -29.99 17.56 0.23
CA GLY A 5 -30.63 16.47 -0.50
C GLY A 5 -29.74 15.98 -1.62
N TYR A 6 -29.06 14.88 -1.36
CA TYR A 6 -28.37 14.09 -2.36
C TYR A 6 -29.44 13.33 -3.13
N GLN A 7 -29.96 13.97 -4.18
CA GLN A 7 -30.97 13.34 -5.05
C GLN A 7 -30.42 12.04 -5.62
N GLN A 8 -31.15 10.98 -5.34
CA GLN A 8 -31.22 9.67 -5.98
C GLN A 8 -30.14 9.40 -7.04
N ARG A 9 -28.99 8.85 -6.57
CA ARG A 9 -28.14 8.08 -7.47
C ARG A 9 -29.01 6.96 -8.06
N ARG A 10 -28.99 6.79 -9.39
CA ARG A 10 -29.48 5.57 -10.04
C ARG A 10 -28.91 4.41 -9.23
N GLU A 11 -29.80 3.54 -8.73
CA GLU A 11 -29.36 2.33 -8.03
C GLU A 11 -28.35 1.61 -8.94
N PRO A 12 -27.18 1.23 -8.42
CA PRO A 12 -26.22 0.50 -9.23
C PRO A 12 -26.90 -0.77 -9.71
N MET A 13 -26.79 -1.04 -11.00
CA MET A 13 -27.40 -2.22 -11.64
C MET A 13 -26.92 -3.47 -10.88
N LYS A 14 -27.82 -4.09 -10.11
CA LYS A 14 -27.53 -5.30 -9.34
C LYS A 14 -27.24 -6.40 -10.36
N VAL A 15 -26.06 -7.00 -10.24
CA VAL A 15 -25.68 -8.15 -11.05
C VAL A 15 -25.90 -9.38 -10.19
N GLU A 16 -26.51 -10.39 -10.77
CA GLU A 16 -26.64 -11.68 -10.14
C GLU A 16 -25.28 -12.17 -9.69
N GLN A 17 -25.16 -12.49 -8.40
CA GLN A 17 -23.90 -12.92 -7.78
C GLN A 17 -24.11 -14.35 -7.30
N ASN A 18 -23.30 -15.26 -7.80
CA ASN A 18 -23.33 -16.64 -7.37
C ASN A 18 -22.26 -16.87 -6.32
N PHE A 19 -22.66 -17.04 -5.04
CA PHE A 19 -21.75 -17.32 -3.94
C PHE A 19 -20.99 -18.65 -4.10
N GLU A 20 -21.49 -19.59 -4.91
CA GLU A 20 -20.87 -20.90 -5.11
C GLU A 20 -19.45 -20.79 -5.68
N VAL A 21 -19.15 -19.73 -6.45
CA VAL A 21 -17.80 -19.48 -6.96
C VAL A 21 -16.76 -19.29 -5.85
N VAL A 22 -17.18 -18.88 -4.64
CA VAL A 22 -16.26 -18.68 -3.51
C VAL A 22 -15.74 -20.00 -2.97
N TYR A 23 -16.62 -21.03 -2.91
CA TYR A 23 -16.25 -22.34 -2.42
C TYR A 23 -16.04 -23.38 -3.54
N ASP A 24 -16.07 -22.95 -4.79
CA ASP A 24 -15.60 -23.81 -5.88
C ASP A 24 -14.18 -24.30 -5.59
N PHE A 25 -13.94 -25.61 -5.75
CA PHE A 25 -12.68 -26.23 -5.38
C PHE A 25 -11.49 -25.65 -6.16
N SER A 26 -11.65 -25.37 -7.44
CA SER A 26 -10.59 -24.81 -8.29
C SER A 26 -10.26 -23.38 -7.88
N ASN A 27 -11.27 -22.57 -7.52
CA ASN A 27 -11.10 -21.22 -7.03
C ASN A 27 -10.43 -21.20 -5.65
N LEU A 28 -10.78 -22.09 -4.73
CA LEU A 28 -10.09 -22.24 -3.45
C LEU A 28 -8.63 -22.68 -3.62
N CYS A 29 -8.36 -23.58 -4.57
CA CYS A 29 -6.98 -23.96 -4.93
C CYS A 29 -6.19 -22.77 -5.51
N ALA A 30 -6.80 -21.94 -6.34
CA ALA A 30 -6.18 -20.73 -6.87
C ALA A 30 -5.90 -19.72 -5.73
N ALA A 31 -6.86 -19.51 -4.84
CA ALA A 31 -6.72 -18.66 -3.65
C ALA A 31 -5.62 -19.17 -2.71
N TYR A 32 -5.51 -20.48 -2.49
CA TYR A 32 -4.41 -21.08 -1.74
C TYR A 32 -3.05 -20.76 -2.37
N ARG A 33 -2.92 -20.92 -3.70
CA ARG A 33 -1.66 -20.59 -4.42
C ARG A 33 -1.31 -19.10 -4.25
N ALA A 34 -2.31 -18.20 -4.32
CA ALA A 34 -2.12 -16.77 -4.11
C ALA A 34 -1.69 -16.45 -2.66
N ALA A 35 -2.37 -17.03 -1.66
CA ALA A 35 -2.09 -16.81 -0.25
C ALA A 35 -0.67 -17.21 0.18
N ARG A 36 -0.14 -18.33 -0.37
CA ARG A 36 1.21 -18.85 -0.06
C ARG A 36 2.35 -18.18 -0.84
N LYS A 37 2.05 -17.46 -1.92
CA LYS A 37 3.08 -16.89 -2.82
C LYS A 37 4.07 -16.01 -2.05
N GLY A 38 5.36 -16.33 -2.15
CA GLY A 38 6.44 -15.62 -1.46
C GLY A 38 6.49 -15.83 0.06
N LYS A 39 5.73 -16.80 0.62
CA LYS A 39 5.62 -17.05 2.07
C LYS A 39 5.85 -18.52 2.47
N ARG A 40 6.29 -19.38 1.55
CA ARG A 40 6.50 -20.82 1.80
C ARG A 40 7.52 -21.13 2.90
N TRP A 41 8.42 -20.19 3.17
CA TRP A 41 9.42 -20.26 4.25
C TRP A 41 8.84 -20.09 5.66
N LYS A 42 7.54 -19.72 5.79
CA LYS A 42 6.87 -19.57 7.08
C LYS A 42 6.28 -20.89 7.55
N ASP A 43 6.55 -21.29 8.80
CA ASP A 43 6.05 -22.55 9.37
C ASP A 43 4.54 -22.72 9.27
N ALA A 44 3.78 -21.66 9.51
CA ALA A 44 2.31 -21.67 9.37
C ALA A 44 1.85 -21.98 7.95
N VAL A 45 2.60 -21.56 6.92
CA VAL A 45 2.31 -21.88 5.52
C VAL A 45 2.75 -23.30 5.19
N ALA A 46 3.92 -23.73 5.66
CA ALA A 46 4.44 -25.07 5.46
C ALA A 46 3.50 -26.14 6.08
N LYS A 47 2.93 -25.88 7.27
CA LYS A 47 1.95 -26.77 7.90
C LYS A 47 0.67 -26.94 7.08
N VAL A 48 0.17 -25.89 6.43
CA VAL A 48 -0.98 -26.00 5.53
C VAL A 48 -0.58 -26.63 4.20
N GLU A 49 0.65 -26.43 3.74
CA GLU A 49 1.16 -27.00 2.50
C GLU A 49 1.27 -28.53 2.57
N SER A 50 1.63 -29.10 3.74
CA SER A 50 1.70 -30.57 3.91
C SER A 50 0.34 -31.26 3.74
N ASN A 51 -0.78 -30.57 4.06
CA ASN A 51 -2.16 -31.09 4.00
C ASN A 51 -3.07 -30.15 3.18
N ALA A 52 -2.56 -29.61 2.07
CA ALA A 52 -3.23 -28.54 1.33
C ALA A 52 -4.61 -28.94 0.78
N LEU A 53 -4.73 -30.18 0.27
CA LEU A 53 -6.02 -30.69 -0.22
C LEU A 53 -7.05 -30.78 0.90
N GLU A 54 -6.69 -31.37 2.02
CA GLU A 54 -7.57 -31.46 3.19
C GLU A 54 -7.99 -30.07 3.67
N ALA A 55 -7.04 -29.12 3.79
CA ALA A 55 -7.33 -27.75 4.19
C ALA A 55 -8.32 -27.05 3.25
N VAL A 56 -8.19 -27.25 1.94
CA VAL A 56 -9.09 -26.69 0.93
C VAL A 56 -10.47 -27.37 0.99
N THR A 57 -10.52 -28.70 1.15
CA THR A 57 -11.80 -29.45 1.27
C THR A 57 -12.58 -29.06 2.53
N VAL A 58 -11.89 -28.88 3.65
CA VAL A 58 -12.51 -28.40 4.90
C VAL A 58 -13.10 -27.00 4.70
N LEU A 59 -12.33 -26.07 4.08
CA LEU A 59 -12.84 -24.72 3.80
C LEU A 59 -14.02 -24.74 2.81
N GLN A 60 -13.98 -25.60 1.80
CA GLN A 60 -15.10 -25.79 0.87
C GLN A 60 -16.37 -26.19 1.63
N LYS A 61 -16.27 -27.17 2.52
CA LYS A 61 -17.39 -27.64 3.34
C LYS A 61 -17.91 -26.52 4.26
N GLU A 62 -17.01 -25.88 5.01
CA GLU A 62 -17.38 -24.79 5.93
C GLU A 62 -18.11 -23.64 5.21
N LEU A 63 -17.66 -23.26 4.00
CA LEU A 63 -18.27 -22.20 3.21
C LEU A 63 -19.60 -22.61 2.58
N SER A 64 -19.70 -23.85 2.08
CA SER A 64 -20.95 -24.37 1.49
C SER A 64 -22.05 -24.51 2.55
N GLU A 65 -21.70 -24.94 3.77
CA GLU A 65 -22.61 -25.11 4.91
C GLU A 65 -22.86 -23.79 5.67
N GLY A 66 -22.15 -22.71 5.37
CA GLY A 66 -22.26 -21.43 6.09
C GLY A 66 -21.70 -21.46 7.52
N THR A 67 -20.86 -22.43 7.84
CA THR A 67 -20.26 -22.61 9.18
C THR A 67 -18.92 -21.93 9.36
N TYR A 68 -18.31 -21.42 8.26
CA TYR A 68 -17.04 -20.70 8.31
C TYR A 68 -17.14 -19.46 9.20
N LYS A 69 -16.13 -19.30 10.07
CA LYS A 69 -15.93 -18.10 10.89
C LYS A 69 -14.49 -17.62 10.76
N PRO A 70 -14.27 -16.30 10.51
CA PRO A 70 -12.93 -15.72 10.53
C PRO A 70 -12.24 -15.95 11.87
N GLY A 71 -10.95 -16.32 11.81
CA GLY A 71 -10.12 -16.51 13.00
C GLY A 71 -9.56 -15.22 13.55
N ASN A 72 -8.85 -15.32 14.68
CA ASN A 72 -8.19 -14.19 15.33
C ASN A 72 -7.04 -13.63 14.52
N TYR A 73 -6.74 -12.35 14.71
CA TYR A 73 -5.60 -11.68 14.11
C TYR A 73 -4.32 -11.87 14.92
N HIS A 74 -3.21 -12.04 14.20
CA HIS A 74 -1.87 -11.89 14.75
C HIS A 74 -1.37 -10.49 14.52
N GLU A 75 -0.86 -9.84 15.54
CA GLU A 75 -0.40 -8.45 15.50
C GLU A 75 1.11 -8.37 15.52
N PHE A 76 1.68 -7.49 14.71
CA PHE A 76 3.09 -7.14 14.76
C PHE A 76 3.33 -5.73 14.24
N TYR A 77 4.44 -5.11 14.67
CA TYR A 77 4.81 -3.77 14.24
C TYR A 77 5.79 -3.82 13.07
N VAL A 78 5.52 -2.98 12.06
CA VAL A 78 6.47 -2.62 11.00
C VAL A 78 6.94 -1.19 11.27
N PHE A 79 8.27 -0.97 11.22
CA PHE A 79 8.87 0.30 11.62
C PHE A 79 9.28 1.19 10.44
N GLU A 80 9.38 0.67 9.23
CA GLU A 80 9.75 1.44 8.04
C GLU A 80 8.60 1.51 7.02
N PRO A 81 8.32 2.70 6.45
CA PRO A 81 8.89 4.03 6.69
C PRO A 81 8.36 4.72 7.96
N LYS A 82 7.32 4.18 8.59
CA LYS A 82 6.69 4.64 9.84
C LYS A 82 6.25 3.43 10.65
N LYS A 83 6.23 3.55 11.97
CA LYS A 83 5.66 2.52 12.85
C LYS A 83 4.18 2.31 12.50
N ARG A 84 3.83 1.07 12.16
CA ARG A 84 2.44 0.65 11.86
C ARG A 84 2.16 -0.67 12.54
N LEU A 85 1.01 -0.79 13.17
CA LEU A 85 0.47 -2.06 13.61
C LEU A 85 -0.10 -2.79 12.39
N ILE A 86 0.39 -3.97 12.14
CA ILE A 86 -0.11 -4.86 11.09
C ILE A 86 -0.85 -6.00 11.76
N GLN A 87 -2.08 -6.20 11.35
CA GLN A 87 -2.93 -7.30 11.79
C GLN A 87 -3.05 -8.30 10.63
N THR A 88 -2.70 -9.53 10.86
CA THR A 88 -2.70 -10.57 9.82
C THR A 88 -3.49 -11.79 10.26
N ASN A 89 -4.32 -12.31 9.39
CA ASN A 89 -5.10 -13.53 9.60
C ASN A 89 -4.25 -14.79 9.40
N SER A 90 -4.83 -15.91 9.79
CA SER A 90 -4.33 -17.25 9.48
C SER A 90 -4.21 -17.48 7.97
N ILE A 91 -3.49 -18.51 7.56
CA ILE A 91 -3.42 -18.87 6.12
C ILE A 91 -4.78 -19.35 5.60
N LYS A 92 -5.60 -20.01 6.44
CA LYS A 92 -6.97 -20.43 6.08
C LYS A 92 -7.86 -19.23 5.78
N ASP A 93 -7.86 -18.22 6.64
CA ASP A 93 -8.62 -16.99 6.41
C ASP A 93 -8.15 -16.23 5.16
N LYS A 94 -6.83 -16.25 4.88
CA LYS A 94 -6.30 -15.65 3.64
C LYS A 94 -6.80 -16.36 2.41
N ILE A 95 -6.95 -17.70 2.44
CA ILE A 95 -7.52 -18.46 1.31
C ILE A 95 -8.97 -18.02 1.08
N VAL A 96 -9.79 -17.97 2.14
CA VAL A 96 -11.18 -17.51 2.02
C VAL A 96 -11.27 -16.08 1.52
N GLN A 97 -10.45 -15.16 2.07
CA GLN A 97 -10.44 -13.77 1.63
C GLN A 97 -9.99 -13.64 0.17
N HIS A 98 -8.98 -14.40 -0.31
CA HIS A 98 -8.62 -14.40 -1.71
C HIS A 98 -9.75 -14.92 -2.59
N ALA A 99 -10.36 -16.06 -2.24
CA ALA A 99 -11.46 -16.62 -3.01
C ALA A 99 -12.65 -15.64 -3.09
N PHE A 100 -13.03 -15.04 -1.97
CA PHE A 100 -14.12 -14.06 -1.93
C PHE A 100 -13.78 -12.75 -2.63
N CYS A 101 -12.59 -12.18 -2.37
CA CYS A 101 -12.18 -10.91 -2.99
C CYS A 101 -12.05 -11.01 -4.51
N ASP A 102 -11.42 -12.07 -5.01
CA ASP A 102 -11.10 -12.18 -6.43
C ASP A 102 -12.34 -12.50 -7.27
N ASN A 103 -13.31 -13.27 -6.71
CA ASN A 103 -14.47 -13.74 -7.46
C ASN A 103 -15.74 -12.89 -7.24
N ILE A 104 -15.91 -12.23 -6.10
CA ILE A 104 -17.13 -11.46 -5.79
C ILE A 104 -16.79 -10.03 -5.37
N LEU A 105 -16.02 -9.84 -4.31
CA LEU A 105 -15.93 -8.55 -3.65
C LEU A 105 -15.34 -7.47 -4.57
N TYR A 106 -14.18 -7.74 -5.16
CA TYR A 106 -13.55 -6.79 -6.06
C TYR A 106 -14.34 -6.57 -7.35
N PRO A 107 -14.80 -7.60 -8.09
CA PRO A 107 -15.61 -7.41 -9.27
C PRO A 107 -16.89 -6.59 -9.05
N VAL A 108 -17.53 -6.72 -7.90
CA VAL A 108 -18.76 -6.00 -7.57
C VAL A 108 -18.47 -4.59 -7.06
N LEU A 109 -17.61 -4.46 -6.04
CA LEU A 109 -17.38 -3.18 -5.37
C LEU A 109 -16.56 -2.19 -6.18
N SER A 110 -15.78 -2.66 -7.17
CA SER A 110 -14.97 -1.76 -8.01
C SER A 110 -15.76 -1.07 -9.13
N ARG A 111 -16.97 -1.52 -9.45
CA ARG A 111 -17.79 -0.94 -10.53
C ARG A 111 -18.10 0.55 -10.38
N PRO A 112 -18.46 1.05 -9.18
CA PRO A 112 -18.73 2.45 -8.99
C PRO A 112 -17.44 3.31 -8.87
N PHE A 113 -16.24 2.71 -8.91
CA PHE A 113 -15.01 3.48 -8.72
C PHE A 113 -14.70 4.34 -9.94
N ILE A 114 -14.41 5.60 -9.71
CA ILE A 114 -14.00 6.53 -10.77
C ILE A 114 -12.63 6.16 -11.36
N LEU A 115 -12.33 6.64 -12.56
CA LEU A 115 -11.04 6.42 -13.21
C LEU A 115 -9.87 6.95 -12.34
N ASP A 116 -10.07 8.11 -11.72
CA ASP A 116 -9.05 8.85 -10.97
C ASP A 116 -8.90 8.41 -9.50
N ASN A 117 -9.40 7.23 -9.15
CA ASN A 117 -9.04 6.47 -7.97
C ASN A 117 -7.99 5.41 -8.36
N TYR A 118 -6.77 5.51 -7.83
CA TYR A 118 -5.59 4.78 -8.31
C TYR A 118 -5.14 3.63 -7.40
N GLY A 119 -5.62 3.59 -6.15
CA GLY A 119 -5.16 2.63 -5.15
C GLY A 119 -5.70 1.22 -5.39
N SER A 120 -4.90 0.20 -5.15
CA SER A 120 -5.28 -1.22 -5.02
C SER A 120 -6.31 -1.74 -6.04
N GLN A 121 -6.21 -1.30 -7.31
CA GLN A 121 -7.07 -1.72 -8.41
C GLN A 121 -6.26 -2.38 -9.52
N VAL A 122 -6.86 -3.36 -10.20
CA VAL A 122 -6.26 -4.03 -11.36
C VAL A 122 -6.01 -3.00 -12.48
N GLY A 123 -4.83 -3.02 -13.07
CA GLY A 123 -4.42 -2.10 -14.13
C GLY A 123 -4.13 -0.66 -13.66
N LYS A 124 -4.26 -0.38 -12.36
CA LYS A 124 -3.92 0.92 -11.76
C LYS A 124 -2.78 0.78 -10.74
N GLY A 125 -2.49 1.83 -10.00
CA GLY A 125 -1.44 1.85 -8.99
C GLY A 125 -0.62 3.13 -9.04
N THR A 126 0.56 3.10 -8.42
CA THR A 126 1.45 4.27 -8.29
C THR A 126 1.79 4.90 -9.63
N HIS A 127 2.16 4.09 -10.64
CA HIS A 127 2.57 4.62 -11.96
C HIS A 127 1.40 5.23 -12.70
N PHE A 128 0.26 4.55 -12.70
CA PHE A 128 -0.97 5.09 -13.29
C PHE A 128 -1.35 6.44 -12.66
N GLY A 129 -1.36 6.54 -11.32
CA GLY A 129 -1.69 7.79 -10.64
C GLY A 129 -0.71 8.92 -10.92
N LEU A 130 0.59 8.61 -11.03
CA LEU A 130 1.61 9.59 -11.41
C LEU A 130 1.48 10.05 -12.87
N ASP A 131 1.08 9.17 -13.77
CA ASP A 131 0.86 9.53 -15.17
C ASP A 131 -0.41 10.36 -15.35
N ARG A 132 -1.48 10.03 -14.61
CA ARG A 132 -2.69 10.87 -14.56
C ARG A 132 -2.40 12.27 -14.02
N LEU A 133 -1.61 12.38 -12.93
CA LEU A 133 -1.19 13.70 -12.41
C LEU A 133 -0.39 14.49 -13.46
N ARG A 134 0.55 13.84 -14.16
CA ARG A 134 1.28 14.47 -15.28
C ARG A 134 0.33 15.00 -16.36
N ASP A 135 -0.65 14.19 -16.75
CA ASP A 135 -1.58 14.53 -17.82
C ASP A 135 -2.52 15.65 -17.38
N PHE A 136 -2.97 15.68 -16.13
CA PHE A 136 -3.73 16.79 -15.56
C PHE A 136 -2.92 18.09 -15.51
N MET A 137 -1.67 18.05 -15.09
CA MET A 137 -0.81 19.24 -15.09
C MET A 137 -0.56 19.77 -16.52
N ARG A 138 -0.35 18.87 -17.50
CA ARG A 138 -0.21 19.27 -18.92
C ARG A 138 -1.48 19.87 -19.48
N GLU A 139 -2.62 19.27 -19.16
CA GLU A 139 -3.92 19.78 -19.60
C GLU A 139 -4.22 21.13 -18.97
N TYR A 140 -3.94 21.28 -17.67
CA TYR A 140 -4.05 22.56 -16.97
C TYR A 140 -3.24 23.64 -17.68
N TYR A 141 -1.95 23.37 -17.97
CA TYR A 141 -1.08 24.33 -18.68
C TYR A 141 -1.61 24.67 -20.08
N ARG A 142 -2.08 23.67 -20.85
CA ARG A 142 -2.66 23.91 -22.17
C ARG A 142 -3.88 24.82 -22.13
N LYS A 143 -4.70 24.69 -21.08
CA LYS A 143 -5.93 25.47 -20.92
C LYS A 143 -5.63 26.92 -20.47
N HIS A 144 -4.66 27.11 -19.56
CA HIS A 144 -4.45 28.38 -18.88
C HIS A 144 -3.18 29.13 -19.35
N GLY A 145 -2.32 28.51 -20.14
CA GLY A 145 -1.07 29.10 -20.64
C GLY A 145 0.02 29.31 -19.58
N SER A 146 -0.25 28.95 -18.31
CA SER A 146 0.68 29.15 -17.19
C SER A 146 0.55 28.05 -16.13
N ALA A 147 1.48 28.03 -15.17
CA ALA A 147 1.39 27.22 -13.95
C ALA A 147 0.71 27.98 -12.80
N ASP A 148 0.08 29.13 -13.07
CA ASP A 148 -0.62 29.92 -12.07
C ASP A 148 -1.92 29.24 -11.71
N GLY A 149 -1.96 28.73 -10.49
CA GLY A 149 -3.08 27.95 -9.94
C GLY A 149 -2.76 27.44 -8.56
N TRP A 150 -3.64 26.62 -8.03
CA TRP A 150 -3.58 26.17 -6.67
C TRP A 150 -3.80 24.67 -6.59
N VAL A 151 -3.20 24.06 -5.59
CA VAL A 151 -3.39 22.65 -5.26
C VAL A 151 -3.90 22.55 -3.83
N LEU A 152 -5.03 21.89 -3.64
CA LEU A 152 -5.42 21.34 -2.34
C LEU A 152 -4.83 19.92 -2.25
N LYS A 153 -3.96 19.69 -1.28
CA LYS A 153 -3.43 18.36 -0.96
C LYS A 153 -3.95 17.93 0.40
N ALA A 154 -4.61 16.78 0.45
CA ALA A 154 -5.24 16.27 1.64
C ALA A 154 -4.97 14.76 1.82
N ASP A 155 -5.08 14.32 3.06
CA ASP A 155 -4.89 12.94 3.52
C ASP A 155 -5.85 12.70 4.69
N VAL A 156 -6.50 11.54 4.75
CA VAL A 156 -7.41 11.21 5.83
C VAL A 156 -6.63 10.69 7.03
N ARG A 157 -6.89 11.29 8.19
CA ARG A 157 -6.21 10.92 9.44
C ARG A 157 -6.61 9.52 9.88
N HIS A 158 -5.62 8.67 10.21
CA HIS A 158 -5.82 7.30 10.73
C HIS A 158 -6.85 6.47 9.94
N TYR A 159 -6.89 6.62 8.63
CA TYR A 159 -7.97 6.18 7.76
C TYR A 159 -8.50 4.77 8.07
N PHE A 160 -7.66 3.73 8.00
CA PHE A 160 -8.07 2.35 8.25
C PHE A 160 -8.62 2.13 9.66
N ALA A 161 -8.07 2.82 10.66
CA ALA A 161 -8.50 2.74 12.05
C ALA A 161 -9.78 3.54 12.34
N SER A 162 -10.22 4.41 11.42
CA SER A 162 -11.40 5.28 11.58
C SER A 162 -12.63 4.78 10.81
N ILE A 163 -12.51 3.70 10.03
CA ILE A 163 -13.62 3.15 9.24
C ILE A 163 -14.66 2.53 10.19
N ARG A 164 -15.88 3.04 10.17
CA ARG A 164 -17.00 2.55 10.97
C ARG A 164 -17.63 1.32 10.31
N HIS A 165 -17.83 0.24 11.10
CA HIS A 165 -18.38 -1.02 10.59
C HIS A 165 -19.82 -0.89 10.11
N ASP A 166 -20.69 -0.15 10.83
CA ASP A 166 -22.09 0.07 10.46
C ASP A 166 -22.25 0.74 9.09
N ILE A 167 -21.42 1.77 8.84
CA ILE A 167 -21.43 2.49 7.57
C ILE A 167 -20.83 1.61 6.46
N LEU A 168 -19.72 0.94 6.73
CA LEU A 168 -19.07 0.07 5.74
C LEU A 168 -19.99 -1.08 5.31
N LYS A 169 -20.61 -1.79 6.26
CA LYS A 169 -21.57 -2.87 5.96
C LYS A 169 -22.74 -2.35 5.13
N ARG A 170 -23.34 -1.22 5.50
CA ARG A 170 -24.39 -0.59 4.70
C ARG A 170 -23.95 -0.33 3.27
N ASP A 171 -22.76 0.25 3.07
CA ASP A 171 -22.27 0.61 1.74
C ASP A 171 -21.94 -0.64 0.91
N VAL A 172 -21.40 -1.70 1.53
CA VAL A 172 -21.11 -2.98 0.88
C VAL A 172 -22.40 -3.70 0.53
N ASN A 173 -23.35 -3.82 1.48
CA ASN A 173 -24.58 -4.58 1.30
C ASN A 173 -25.56 -3.93 0.31
N ARG A 174 -25.39 -2.64 -0.01
CA ARG A 174 -26.10 -2.01 -1.14
C ARG A 174 -25.65 -2.54 -2.51
N LEU A 175 -24.45 -3.07 -2.61
CA LEU A 175 -23.86 -3.59 -3.85
C LEU A 175 -23.92 -5.12 -3.94
N LEU A 176 -23.72 -5.80 -2.81
CA LEU A 176 -23.88 -7.25 -2.73
C LEU A 176 -25.38 -7.61 -2.72
N THR A 177 -25.77 -8.56 -3.56
CA THR A 177 -27.18 -9.00 -3.70
C THR A 177 -27.41 -10.37 -3.08
N ASP A 178 -26.39 -11.24 -3.05
CA ASP A 178 -26.49 -12.57 -2.48
C ASP A 178 -26.36 -12.50 -0.94
N PRO A 179 -27.32 -13.04 -0.16
CA PRO A 179 -27.30 -12.97 1.30
C PRO A 179 -26.09 -13.67 1.93
N ARG A 180 -25.55 -14.73 1.30
CA ARG A 180 -24.36 -15.44 1.81
C ARG A 180 -23.11 -14.58 1.61
N SER A 181 -23.04 -13.85 0.49
CA SER A 181 -21.98 -12.87 0.23
C SER A 181 -22.00 -11.72 1.24
N GLN A 182 -23.19 -11.21 1.57
CA GLN A 182 -23.39 -10.19 2.60
C GLN A 182 -22.94 -10.72 3.98
N ALA A 183 -23.41 -11.91 4.36
CA ALA A 183 -23.07 -12.52 5.65
C ALA A 183 -21.56 -12.76 5.80
N LEU A 184 -20.88 -13.26 4.75
CA LEU A 184 -19.44 -13.46 4.77
C LEU A 184 -18.69 -12.12 4.86
N SER A 185 -19.14 -11.10 4.11
CA SER A 185 -18.55 -9.76 4.17
C SER A 185 -18.69 -9.17 5.58
N ASP A 186 -19.88 -9.25 6.17
CA ASP A 186 -20.15 -8.75 7.52
C ASP A 186 -19.31 -9.48 8.57
N ALA A 187 -19.19 -10.82 8.47
CA ALA A 187 -18.33 -11.60 9.35
C ALA A 187 -16.85 -11.20 9.23
N ILE A 188 -16.36 -10.90 8.02
CA ILE A 188 -14.97 -10.42 7.82
C ILE A 188 -14.79 -9.03 8.42
N ILE A 189 -15.75 -8.11 8.28
CA ILE A 189 -15.69 -6.77 8.86
C ILE A 189 -15.68 -6.86 10.39
N ASP A 190 -16.61 -7.65 10.96
CA ASP A 190 -16.76 -7.82 12.41
C ASP A 190 -15.66 -8.68 13.06
N SER A 191 -14.82 -9.34 12.27
CA SER A 191 -13.67 -10.08 12.79
C SER A 191 -12.62 -9.17 13.45
N THR A 192 -12.67 -7.85 13.17
CA THR A 192 -11.89 -6.86 13.89
C THR A 192 -12.62 -6.44 15.17
N PRO A 193 -11.98 -6.50 16.35
CA PRO A 193 -12.63 -6.13 17.60
C PRO A 193 -13.16 -4.68 17.60
N GLY A 194 -14.35 -4.47 18.14
CA GLY A 194 -14.99 -3.17 18.22
C GLY A 194 -15.88 -2.88 17.01
N ASN A 195 -16.35 -1.62 16.92
CA ASN A 195 -17.26 -1.16 15.86
C ASN A 195 -16.59 -0.22 14.86
N VAL A 196 -15.28 -0.02 14.99
CA VAL A 196 -14.48 0.92 14.20
C VAL A 196 -13.10 0.32 13.93
N GLY A 197 -12.64 0.52 12.71
CA GLY A 197 -11.34 0.08 12.23
C GLY A 197 -11.38 -1.23 11.45
N ILE A 198 -10.57 -1.29 10.41
CA ILE A 198 -10.32 -2.51 9.63
C ILE A 198 -8.81 -2.78 9.55
N PRO A 199 -8.38 -4.05 9.51
CA PRO A 199 -6.97 -4.41 9.63
C PRO A 199 -6.16 -4.01 8.41
N ILE A 200 -4.95 -3.49 8.65
CA ILE A 200 -3.97 -3.27 7.58
C ILE A 200 -3.28 -4.61 7.30
N GLY A 201 -3.43 -5.13 6.07
CA GLY A 201 -2.75 -6.36 5.63
C GLY A 201 -3.66 -7.40 5.00
N ASN A 202 -4.97 -7.21 5.05
CA ASN A 202 -5.94 -8.05 4.36
C ASN A 202 -6.27 -7.50 2.97
N GLN A 203 -6.56 -8.40 2.02
CA GLN A 203 -6.99 -8.00 0.68
C GLN A 203 -8.38 -7.35 0.72
N SER A 204 -9.32 -7.92 1.48
CA SER A 204 -10.66 -7.36 1.67
C SER A 204 -10.63 -5.94 2.21
N SER A 205 -9.77 -5.65 3.19
CA SER A 205 -9.61 -4.30 3.76
C SER A 205 -9.23 -3.24 2.72
N GLN A 206 -8.45 -3.62 1.70
CA GLN A 206 -8.09 -2.68 0.62
C GLN A 206 -9.32 -2.30 -0.21
N VAL A 207 -10.15 -3.28 -0.56
CA VAL A 207 -11.37 -3.05 -1.36
C VAL A 207 -12.40 -2.27 -0.56
N TYR A 208 -12.59 -2.63 0.73
CA TYR A 208 -13.47 -1.90 1.64
C TYR A 208 -13.05 -0.44 1.82
N ALA A 209 -11.76 -0.19 2.02
CA ALA A 209 -11.24 1.16 2.12
C ALA A 209 -11.45 1.98 0.84
N LEU A 210 -11.34 1.38 -0.34
CA LEU A 210 -11.64 2.08 -1.59
C LEU A 210 -13.12 2.47 -1.68
N LEU A 211 -14.02 1.56 -1.31
CA LEU A 211 -15.47 1.79 -1.33
C LEU A 211 -15.89 2.85 -0.30
N TYR A 212 -15.31 2.82 0.89
CA TYR A 212 -15.68 3.74 1.97
C TYR A 212 -15.47 5.21 1.61
N LEU A 213 -14.49 5.54 0.76
CA LEU A 213 -14.26 6.89 0.21
C LEU A 213 -14.82 7.09 -1.21
N ASN A 214 -15.56 6.13 -1.75
CA ASN A 214 -16.11 6.28 -3.10
C ASN A 214 -17.10 7.44 -3.22
N GLU A 215 -17.83 7.74 -2.15
CA GLU A 215 -18.73 8.89 -2.08
C GLU A 215 -17.97 10.23 -2.21
N LEU A 216 -16.79 10.34 -1.60
CA LEU A 216 -15.91 11.50 -1.78
C LEU A 216 -15.49 11.67 -3.25
N ASP A 217 -15.15 10.57 -3.93
CA ASP A 217 -14.73 10.61 -5.35
C ASP A 217 -15.85 11.20 -6.23
N HIS A 218 -17.07 10.70 -6.07
CA HIS A 218 -18.23 11.19 -6.81
C HIS A 218 -18.59 12.62 -6.41
N PHE A 219 -18.55 12.94 -5.12
CA PHE A 219 -18.83 14.28 -4.65
C PHE A 219 -17.89 15.32 -5.28
N VAL A 220 -16.59 15.03 -5.31
CA VAL A 220 -15.61 15.94 -5.92
C VAL A 220 -15.79 16.08 -7.43
N LYS A 221 -16.10 14.97 -8.13
CA LYS A 221 -16.25 14.98 -9.59
C LYS A 221 -17.60 15.50 -10.05
N GLU A 222 -18.70 15.11 -9.40
CA GLU A 222 -20.06 15.31 -9.89
C GLU A 222 -20.77 16.50 -9.21
N VAL A 223 -20.41 16.83 -7.96
CA VAL A 223 -21.03 17.94 -7.21
C VAL A 223 -20.15 19.17 -7.21
N LEU A 224 -18.85 18.99 -6.89
CA LEU A 224 -17.91 20.11 -6.92
C LEU A 224 -17.35 20.40 -8.33
N HIS A 225 -17.60 19.51 -9.30
CA HIS A 225 -17.16 19.61 -10.69
C HIS A 225 -15.64 19.84 -10.83
N VAL A 226 -14.82 19.29 -9.89
CA VAL A 226 -13.37 19.44 -9.96
C VAL A 226 -12.79 18.46 -10.97
N ARG A 227 -12.35 18.98 -12.13
CA ARG A 227 -11.77 18.17 -13.21
C ARG A 227 -10.48 17.47 -12.79
N TYR A 228 -9.56 18.19 -12.19
CA TYR A 228 -8.21 17.75 -11.86
C TYR A 228 -8.15 17.22 -10.42
N TYR A 229 -8.80 16.10 -10.19
CA TYR A 229 -8.85 15.37 -8.94
C TYR A 229 -8.27 13.98 -9.10
N GLY A 230 -7.48 13.53 -8.13
CA GLY A 230 -7.00 12.17 -8.09
C GLY A 230 -6.74 11.69 -6.67
N ARG A 231 -7.04 10.42 -6.41
CA ARG A 231 -6.92 9.78 -5.09
C ARG A 231 -6.14 8.46 -5.17
N TYR A 232 -5.29 8.24 -4.17
CA TYR A 232 -4.64 6.96 -3.89
C TYR A 232 -4.89 6.59 -2.43
N MET A 233 -5.84 5.69 -2.18
CA MET A 233 -6.34 5.34 -0.86
C MET A 233 -6.89 6.56 -0.12
N ASP A 234 -6.24 6.98 0.97
CA ASP A 234 -6.54 8.13 1.81
C ASP A 234 -5.92 9.44 1.32
N ASP A 235 -4.94 9.36 0.42
CA ASP A 235 -4.15 10.49 -0.08
C ASP A 235 -4.72 11.03 -1.41
N PHE A 236 -5.16 12.31 -1.45
CA PHE A 236 -5.79 12.91 -2.63
C PHE A 236 -5.36 14.36 -2.88
N TYR A 237 -5.60 14.82 -4.11
CA TYR A 237 -5.32 16.19 -4.51
C TYR A 237 -6.43 16.74 -5.42
N LEU A 238 -6.63 18.05 -5.36
CA LEU A 238 -7.44 18.84 -6.27
C LEU A 238 -6.57 19.97 -6.84
N ILE A 239 -6.72 20.28 -8.14
CA ILE A 239 -6.05 21.42 -8.78
C ILE A 239 -7.12 22.34 -9.35
N SER A 240 -7.00 23.64 -9.10
CA SER A 240 -7.90 24.70 -9.59
C SER A 240 -7.12 25.99 -9.87
N GLU A 241 -7.63 26.82 -10.76
CA GLU A 241 -7.18 28.20 -10.93
C GLU A 241 -7.60 29.09 -9.77
N ASP A 242 -8.74 28.77 -9.14
CA ASP A 242 -9.33 29.53 -8.06
C ASP A 242 -9.02 28.92 -6.68
N LYS A 243 -8.36 29.72 -5.85
CA LYS A 243 -8.02 29.35 -4.47
C LYS A 243 -9.23 29.29 -3.54
N GLU A 244 -10.18 30.19 -3.74
CA GLU A 244 -11.37 30.25 -2.91
C GLU A 244 -12.29 29.05 -3.21
N ALA A 245 -12.39 28.65 -4.48
CA ALA A 245 -13.09 27.43 -4.85
C ALA A 245 -12.48 26.19 -4.16
N LEU A 246 -11.14 26.11 -4.00
CA LEU A 246 -10.50 25.03 -3.26
C LEU A 246 -10.74 25.13 -1.74
N ARG A 247 -10.83 26.33 -1.16
CA ARG A 247 -11.21 26.50 0.26
C ARG A 247 -12.63 26.03 0.51
N GLU A 248 -13.53 26.40 -0.37
CA GLU A 248 -14.92 25.94 -0.28
C GLU A 248 -15.04 24.44 -0.50
N ALA A 249 -14.31 23.88 -1.45
CA ALA A 249 -14.22 22.43 -1.65
C ALA A 249 -13.70 21.72 -0.42
N TRP A 250 -12.65 22.22 0.22
CA TRP A 250 -12.10 21.67 1.46
C TRP A 250 -13.17 21.63 2.56
N ARG A 251 -13.82 22.77 2.83
CA ARG A 251 -14.88 22.86 3.84
C ARG A 251 -16.03 21.88 3.57
N LYS A 252 -16.48 21.75 2.32
CA LYS A 252 -17.53 20.81 1.93
C LYS A 252 -17.09 19.34 2.05
N ILE A 253 -15.84 19.05 1.76
CA ILE A 253 -15.25 17.71 1.92
C ILE A 253 -15.23 17.33 3.41
N GLU A 254 -14.82 18.24 4.33
CA GLU A 254 -14.87 17.97 5.75
C GLU A 254 -16.31 17.70 6.25
N GLN A 255 -17.28 18.46 5.76
CA GLN A 255 -18.70 18.23 6.07
C GLN A 255 -19.21 16.87 5.56
N LEU A 256 -18.73 16.41 4.40
CA LEU A 256 -19.06 15.09 3.86
C LEU A 256 -18.42 13.94 4.67
N LEU A 257 -17.20 14.13 5.12
CA LEU A 257 -16.42 13.10 5.82
C LEU A 257 -16.82 12.93 7.29
N ALA A 258 -17.23 14.00 7.96
CA ALA A 258 -17.54 14.02 9.39
C ALA A 258 -18.63 12.98 9.80
N PRO A 259 -19.78 12.85 9.12
CA PRO A 259 -20.79 11.82 9.45
C PRO A 259 -20.27 10.39 9.29
N ARG A 260 -19.23 10.20 8.48
CA ARG A 260 -18.57 8.90 8.27
C ARG A 260 -17.49 8.60 9.32
N GLY A 261 -17.29 9.49 10.30
CA GLY A 261 -16.27 9.37 11.33
C GLY A 261 -14.85 9.63 10.81
N LEU A 262 -14.70 10.34 9.69
CA LEU A 262 -13.42 10.65 9.08
C LEU A 262 -13.05 12.11 9.23
N GLU A 263 -11.77 12.37 9.50
CA GLU A 263 -11.17 13.69 9.61
C GLU A 263 -10.00 13.84 8.64
N LEU A 264 -9.82 15.03 8.07
CA LEU A 264 -8.63 15.34 7.32
C LEU A 264 -7.42 15.52 8.24
N ASN A 265 -6.25 15.13 7.75
CA ASN A 265 -5.00 15.31 8.46
C ASN A 265 -4.68 16.81 8.61
N GLN A 266 -4.10 17.22 9.73
CA GLN A 266 -3.63 18.59 9.98
C GLN A 266 -2.60 19.10 8.94
N LYS A 267 -2.04 18.21 8.13
CA LYS A 267 -1.14 18.56 7.01
C LYS A 267 -1.88 18.93 5.73
N THR A 268 -3.21 18.87 5.73
CA THR A 268 -4.03 19.34 4.61
C THR A 268 -3.71 20.81 4.35
N GLN A 269 -3.43 21.16 3.10
CA GLN A 269 -2.99 22.52 2.77
C GLN A 269 -3.34 22.88 1.32
N ILE A 270 -3.50 24.19 1.11
CA ILE A 270 -3.60 24.77 -0.23
C ILE A 270 -2.32 25.55 -0.51
N PHE A 271 -1.70 25.29 -1.65
CA PHE A 271 -0.47 25.94 -2.07
C PHE A 271 -0.44 26.20 -3.58
N PRO A 272 0.40 27.12 -4.07
CA PRO A 272 0.53 27.41 -5.50
C PRO A 272 0.96 26.17 -6.29
N LEU A 273 0.33 25.92 -7.45
CA LEU A 273 0.66 24.80 -8.35
C LEU A 273 2.13 24.83 -8.82
N ARG A 274 2.71 26.04 -9.00
CA ARG A 274 4.12 26.23 -9.35
C ARG A 274 5.11 25.64 -8.34
N ASN A 275 4.69 25.47 -7.08
CA ASN A 275 5.52 24.83 -6.06
C ASN A 275 5.68 23.31 -6.29
N GLY A 276 4.88 22.73 -7.20
CA GLY A 276 4.82 21.30 -7.43
C GLY A 276 4.09 20.54 -6.33
N LEU A 277 3.77 19.29 -6.61
CA LEU A 277 2.99 18.39 -5.74
C LEU A 277 3.81 17.17 -5.35
N ASP A 278 3.90 16.91 -4.07
CA ASP A 278 4.40 15.65 -3.51
C ASP A 278 3.29 14.58 -3.51
N PHE A 279 3.42 13.58 -4.40
CA PHE A 279 2.45 12.50 -4.53
C PHE A 279 3.14 11.17 -4.86
N LEU A 280 2.72 10.08 -4.25
CA LEU A 280 3.20 8.72 -4.50
C LEU A 280 4.74 8.56 -4.54
N GLY A 281 5.45 9.26 -3.66
CA GLY A 281 6.92 9.16 -3.54
C GLY A 281 7.70 10.11 -4.44
N PHE A 282 7.03 10.88 -5.28
CA PHE A 282 7.63 11.86 -6.18
C PHE A 282 7.17 13.28 -5.90
N HIS A 283 8.02 14.21 -6.28
CA HIS A 283 7.73 15.63 -6.42
C HIS A 283 7.53 15.93 -7.91
N THR A 284 6.32 16.33 -8.29
CA THR A 284 5.94 16.61 -9.68
C THR A 284 5.58 18.08 -9.82
N TYR A 285 6.16 18.78 -10.78
CA TYR A 285 5.92 20.20 -11.00
C TYR A 285 5.92 20.58 -12.49
N LEU A 286 5.26 21.71 -12.80
CA LEU A 286 5.28 22.35 -14.09
C LEU A 286 6.45 23.32 -14.18
N THR A 287 7.11 23.36 -15.35
CA THR A 287 8.04 24.44 -15.73
C THR A 287 7.27 25.56 -16.41
N ASP A 288 7.91 26.74 -16.56
CA ASP A 288 7.34 27.88 -17.29
C ASP A 288 7.05 27.58 -18.77
N THR A 289 7.67 26.53 -19.32
CA THR A 289 7.44 26.05 -20.68
C THR A 289 6.36 24.96 -20.78
N GLY A 290 5.63 24.68 -19.69
CA GLY A 290 4.59 23.65 -19.66
C GLY A 290 5.10 22.21 -19.60
N LYS A 291 6.42 22.00 -19.44
CA LYS A 291 6.99 20.66 -19.25
C LYS A 291 6.73 20.20 -17.83
N VAL A 292 6.16 18.99 -17.67
CA VAL A 292 6.01 18.36 -16.36
C VAL A 292 7.27 17.59 -16.00
N ILE A 293 7.86 17.93 -14.88
CA ILE A 293 9.05 17.29 -14.31
C ILE A 293 8.66 16.49 -13.08
N ARG A 294 9.10 15.24 -13.00
CA ARG A 294 8.91 14.32 -11.87
C ARG A 294 10.27 13.94 -11.29
N LYS A 295 10.50 14.22 -10.01
CA LYS A 295 11.73 13.86 -9.30
C LYS A 295 11.39 13.09 -8.02
N VAL A 296 12.28 12.19 -7.62
CA VAL A 296 12.15 11.53 -6.31
C VAL A 296 12.16 12.57 -5.19
N ARG A 297 11.26 12.40 -4.20
CA ARG A 297 11.14 13.32 -3.05
C ARG A 297 12.45 13.45 -2.29
N ARG A 298 12.72 14.64 -1.74
CA ARG A 298 13.92 14.91 -0.94
C ARG A 298 14.10 13.91 0.20
N SER A 299 13.02 13.60 0.92
CA SER A 299 13.04 12.63 2.02
C SER A 299 13.47 11.22 1.60
N SER A 300 13.13 10.77 0.38
CA SER A 300 13.55 9.48 -0.17
C SER A 300 15.04 9.49 -0.52
N LYS A 301 15.53 10.58 -1.13
CA LYS A 301 16.97 10.77 -1.40
C LYS A 301 17.80 10.74 -0.12
N ASP A 302 17.39 11.51 0.88
CA ASP A 302 18.12 11.60 2.16
C ASP A 302 18.10 10.28 2.93
N ARG A 303 16.99 9.52 2.84
CA ARG A 303 16.88 8.18 3.42
C ARG A 303 17.85 7.21 2.74
N MET A 304 17.89 7.19 1.40
CA MET A 304 18.81 6.29 0.68
C MET A 304 20.27 6.65 0.96
N ARG A 305 20.62 7.94 1.00
CA ARG A 305 21.96 8.38 1.38
C ARG A 305 22.38 7.88 2.78
N ARG A 306 21.47 7.98 3.75
CA ARG A 306 21.72 7.44 5.12
C ARG A 306 21.84 5.91 5.12
N LYS A 307 20.99 5.21 4.34
CA LYS A 307 21.04 3.75 4.20
C LYS A 307 22.40 3.30 3.62
N LEU A 308 22.86 3.91 2.54
CA LEU A 308 24.15 3.55 1.92
C LEU A 308 25.33 3.74 2.89
N ARG A 309 25.33 4.82 3.69
CA ARG A 309 26.36 5.00 4.74
C ARG A 309 26.31 3.89 5.78
N LYS A 310 25.11 3.54 6.24
CA LYS A 310 24.93 2.44 7.21
C LYS A 310 25.35 1.10 6.61
N TYR A 311 25.06 0.85 5.35
CA TYR A 311 25.41 -0.38 4.65
C TYR A 311 26.94 -0.52 4.47
N ALA A 312 27.66 0.58 4.26
CA ALA A 312 29.12 0.54 4.23
C ALA A 312 29.69 -0.02 5.54
N VAL A 313 29.27 0.52 6.68
CA VAL A 313 29.68 0.03 8.02
C VAL A 313 29.24 -1.41 8.25
N MET A 314 28.03 -1.80 7.87
CA MET A 314 27.54 -3.17 8.06
C MET A 314 28.26 -4.18 7.15
N TYR A 315 28.71 -3.75 5.97
CA TYR A 315 29.49 -4.59 5.07
C TYR A 315 30.92 -4.79 5.59
N GLU A 316 31.59 -3.72 6.03
CA GLU A 316 32.91 -3.77 6.66
C GLU A 316 32.94 -4.70 7.89
N ASN A 317 31.88 -4.71 8.70
CA ASN A 317 31.75 -5.56 9.88
C ASN A 317 31.17 -6.97 9.57
N GLY A 318 30.96 -7.35 8.32
CA GLY A 318 30.41 -8.64 7.93
C GLY A 318 28.93 -8.85 8.31
N ALA A 319 28.24 -7.81 8.80
CA ALA A 319 26.84 -7.88 9.23
C ALA A 319 25.84 -7.86 8.06
N MET A 320 26.28 -7.51 6.86
CA MET A 320 25.48 -7.47 5.64
C MET A 320 26.29 -7.91 4.43
N THR A 321 25.71 -8.76 3.59
CA THR A 321 26.38 -9.24 2.38
C THR A 321 26.22 -8.23 1.22
N ARG A 322 27.13 -8.29 0.24
CA ARG A 322 27.04 -7.52 -1.01
C ARG A 322 25.67 -7.69 -1.69
N LYS A 323 25.20 -8.93 -1.81
CA LYS A 323 23.90 -9.25 -2.42
C LYS A 323 22.73 -8.52 -1.74
N GLN A 324 22.69 -8.52 -0.41
CA GLN A 324 21.63 -7.83 0.36
C GLN A 324 21.66 -6.33 0.15
N ILE A 325 22.85 -5.72 0.05
CA ILE A 325 23.00 -4.29 -0.23
C ILE A 325 22.52 -3.97 -1.65
N GLU A 326 22.99 -4.74 -2.64
CA GLU A 326 22.58 -4.58 -4.04
C GLU A 326 21.07 -4.72 -4.21
N GLU A 327 20.43 -5.75 -3.64
CA GLU A 327 18.98 -5.94 -3.69
C GLU A 327 18.21 -4.74 -3.10
N SER A 328 18.63 -4.25 -1.95
CA SER A 328 18.02 -3.07 -1.31
C SER A 328 18.19 -1.80 -2.14
N TYR A 329 19.37 -1.60 -2.72
CA TYR A 329 19.66 -0.46 -3.57
C TYR A 329 18.92 -0.52 -4.91
N GLN A 330 18.88 -1.68 -5.57
CA GLN A 330 18.19 -1.88 -6.84
C GLN A 330 16.69 -1.61 -6.72
N SER A 331 16.06 -1.98 -5.59
CA SER A 331 14.66 -1.64 -5.34
C SER A 331 14.42 -0.13 -5.34
N TRP A 332 15.29 0.65 -4.69
CA TRP A 332 15.20 2.11 -4.70
C TRP A 332 15.53 2.71 -6.08
N ARG A 333 16.54 2.16 -6.76
CA ARG A 333 16.96 2.58 -8.11
C ARG A 333 15.84 2.38 -9.13
N ALA A 334 15.17 1.24 -9.09
CA ALA A 334 14.01 0.94 -9.91
C ALA A 334 12.87 1.95 -9.66
N HIS A 335 12.58 2.27 -8.38
CA HIS A 335 11.61 3.32 -8.07
C HIS A 335 12.06 4.69 -8.63
N ALA A 336 13.31 5.08 -8.44
CA ALA A 336 13.83 6.38 -8.90
C ALA A 336 13.84 6.53 -10.44
N SER A 337 13.97 5.43 -11.18
CA SER A 337 13.98 5.43 -12.66
C SER A 337 12.65 5.86 -13.29
N HIS A 338 11.54 5.82 -12.52
CA HIS A 338 10.24 6.33 -12.97
C HIS A 338 10.13 7.86 -12.96
N GLY A 339 11.18 8.56 -12.52
CA GLY A 339 11.29 10.02 -12.58
C GLY A 339 12.47 10.50 -13.43
N GLN A 340 12.55 11.80 -13.72
CA GLN A 340 13.71 12.43 -14.35
C GLN A 340 14.87 12.54 -13.34
N CYS A 341 15.41 11.38 -12.93
CA CYS A 341 16.39 11.23 -11.87
C CYS A 341 17.74 10.66 -12.34
N ARG A 342 18.05 10.69 -13.65
CA ARG A 342 19.24 10.04 -14.23
C ARG A 342 20.54 10.44 -13.52
N SER A 343 20.83 11.73 -13.40
CA SER A 343 22.04 12.22 -12.71
C SER A 343 22.10 11.82 -11.23
N LEU A 344 20.95 11.77 -10.55
CA LEU A 344 20.85 11.29 -9.18
C LEU A 344 21.19 9.80 -9.10
N ILE A 345 20.63 9.00 -10.00
CA ILE A 345 20.86 7.54 -10.06
C ILE A 345 22.34 7.29 -10.30
N THR A 346 22.97 7.91 -11.32
CA THR A 346 24.40 7.77 -11.61
C THR A 346 25.26 8.10 -10.38
N LYS A 347 24.93 9.19 -9.67
CA LYS A 347 25.65 9.55 -8.43
C LYS A 347 25.54 8.46 -7.36
N TYR A 348 24.36 7.87 -7.17
CA TYR A 348 24.16 6.85 -6.14
C TYR A 348 24.67 5.48 -6.58
N ASP A 349 24.70 5.16 -7.88
CA ASP A 349 25.36 3.99 -8.43
C ASP A 349 26.84 4.00 -8.05
N ALA A 350 27.53 5.14 -8.22
CA ALA A 350 28.93 5.32 -7.82
C ALA A 350 29.14 5.17 -6.30
N VAL A 351 28.27 5.75 -5.49
CA VAL A 351 28.34 5.61 -4.03
C VAL A 351 28.10 4.16 -3.60
N CYS A 352 27.21 3.43 -4.25
CA CYS A 352 26.97 2.02 -3.95
C CYS A 352 28.19 1.16 -4.32
N ALA A 353 28.81 1.40 -5.49
CA ALA A 353 30.01 0.69 -5.92
C ALA A 353 31.19 0.91 -4.95
N SER A 354 31.42 2.16 -4.52
CA SER A 354 32.52 2.49 -3.59
C SER A 354 32.43 1.79 -2.21
N ILE A 355 31.27 1.27 -1.82
CA ILE A 355 31.13 0.46 -0.59
C ILE A 355 31.97 -0.81 -0.70
N PHE A 356 31.99 -1.44 -1.86
CA PHE A 356 32.66 -2.73 -2.09
C PHE A 356 34.16 -2.57 -2.36
N GLU A 357 34.56 -1.44 -2.97
CA GLU A 357 35.97 -1.15 -3.27
C GLU A 357 36.78 -0.89 -1.99
N ARG A 358 36.21 -0.20 -1.00
CA ARG A 358 36.89 0.11 0.28
C ARG A 358 37.24 -1.14 1.09
N SER A 359 36.44 -2.19 1.04
CA SER A 359 36.71 -3.42 1.79
C SER A 359 37.83 -4.25 1.18
N VAL A 360 38.07 -4.15 -0.13
CA VAL A 360 39.20 -4.81 -0.79
C VAL A 360 40.53 -4.19 -0.36
N THR A 361 40.57 -2.86 -0.24
CA THR A 361 41.79 -2.15 0.23
C THR A 361 42.08 -2.36 1.71
N SER A 362 41.05 -2.51 2.56
CA SER A 362 41.25 -2.79 4.00
C SER A 362 41.70 -4.23 4.26
N ASN A 363 41.27 -5.20 3.46
CA ASN A 363 41.72 -6.59 3.58
C ASN A 363 43.18 -6.75 3.10
N HIS A 364 43.60 -6.09 2.03
CA HIS A 364 45.00 -6.08 1.61
C HIS A 364 45.93 -5.39 2.62
N ALA A 365 45.47 -4.35 3.29
CA ALA A 365 46.27 -3.68 4.33
C ALA A 365 46.37 -4.52 5.62
N ALA A 366 45.47 -5.47 5.87
CA ALA A 366 45.52 -6.39 6.99
C ALA A 366 46.38 -7.64 6.70
N GLU A 367 46.50 -8.06 5.45
CA GLU A 367 47.38 -9.17 5.03
C GLU A 367 48.87 -8.78 5.01
N ASP A 368 49.20 -7.51 4.76
CA ASP A 368 50.58 -7.01 4.79
C ASP A 368 51.17 -6.79 6.22
N GLN A 369 50.39 -7.01 7.28
CA GLN A 369 50.82 -6.85 8.68
C GLN A 369 50.89 -8.17 9.45
N GLN A 370 50.92 -9.33 8.81
CA GLN A 370 51.21 -10.56 9.57
C GLN A 370 52.71 -10.73 9.77
N PRO A 371 53.23 -10.70 11.03
CA PRO A 371 54.60 -11.11 11.32
C PRO A 371 54.71 -12.63 11.08
N SER A 372 55.69 -13.01 10.30
CA SER A 372 56.09 -14.41 10.12
C SER A 372 56.47 -15.04 11.46
N CYS A 373 55.69 -15.99 11.96
CA CYS A 373 56.08 -16.86 13.05
C CYS A 373 56.08 -18.32 12.59
N PRO A 374 57.10 -19.10 12.94
CA PRO A 374 57.29 -20.47 12.46
C PRO A 374 56.48 -21.49 13.30
N GLY A 375 56.01 -22.44 12.55
CA GLY A 375 55.31 -23.66 12.88
C GLY A 375 55.24 -24.22 14.31
N LYS A 376 54.05 -24.74 14.57
CA LYS A 376 53.85 -26.08 15.17
C LYS A 376 52.38 -26.44 15.06
N GLY A 377 52.14 -27.62 14.52
CA GLY A 377 50.80 -28.15 14.30
C GLY A 377 50.08 -28.54 15.57
N GLN A 378 48.80 -28.30 15.61
CA GLN A 378 47.85 -29.09 16.39
C GLN A 378 46.48 -29.03 15.73
N ARG A 379 45.89 -30.21 15.54
CA ARG A 379 44.54 -30.44 15.09
C ARG A 379 43.57 -29.95 16.15
N TYR A 380 42.54 -29.23 15.73
CA TYR A 380 41.34 -29.05 16.55
C TYR A 380 40.08 -29.41 15.77
N GLU A 381 39.29 -30.24 16.43
CA GLU A 381 38.05 -30.84 15.99
C GLU A 381 36.94 -29.80 15.86
N HIS A 382 36.03 -30.05 14.91
CA HIS A 382 34.77 -29.32 14.69
C HIS A 382 33.85 -29.43 15.90
N GLN A 383 33.58 -28.32 16.61
CA GLN A 383 32.40 -28.19 17.44
C GLN A 383 31.44 -27.15 16.87
N ILE A 384 30.30 -27.67 16.48
CA ILE A 384 29.13 -26.91 16.02
C ILE A 384 28.50 -26.24 17.24
N LEU A 385 28.62 -24.92 17.37
CA LEU A 385 27.90 -24.15 18.40
C LEU A 385 26.61 -23.59 17.81
N ARG A 386 25.51 -24.22 18.18
CA ARG A 386 24.16 -23.67 18.09
C ARG A 386 24.05 -22.48 19.06
N ARG A 387 23.67 -21.30 18.59
CA ARG A 387 23.29 -20.16 19.43
C ARG A 387 21.82 -20.21 19.79
N PRO A 388 21.44 -20.04 21.06
CA PRO A 388 20.04 -20.00 21.46
C PRO A 388 19.42 -18.60 21.25
N HIS A 389 18.15 -18.59 20.85
CA HIS A 389 17.29 -17.41 20.87
C HIS A 389 17.12 -16.90 22.31
N ARG A 390 17.47 -15.65 22.58
CA ARG A 390 17.02 -14.95 23.78
C ARG A 390 15.65 -14.31 23.52
N ILE A 391 14.68 -14.83 24.24
CA ILE A 391 13.41 -14.19 24.54
C ILE A 391 13.73 -13.09 25.57
N CYS A 392 13.36 -11.86 25.31
CA CYS A 392 13.27 -10.80 26.31
C CYS A 392 11.82 -10.61 26.70
N ASP A 393 11.46 -11.10 27.88
CA ASP A 393 10.35 -10.62 28.68
C ASP A 393 10.73 -9.27 29.31
N ARG A 394 9.95 -8.24 29.00
CA ARG A 394 9.40 -7.22 29.91
C ARG A 394 8.65 -6.18 29.11
#